data_f4082a60a7d7c61962e25ffbd1eadc13
#
_entry.id   f4082a60a7d7c61962e25ffbd1eadc13
#
_cell.length_a   1.000
_cell.length_b   1.000
_cell.length_c   1.000
_cell.angle_alpha   90.00
_cell.angle_beta   90.00
_cell.angle_gamma   90.00
#
_symmetry.space_group_name_H-M   'P 1'
#
loop_
_entity.id
_entity.type
_entity.pdbx_description
1 polymer ?
#
loop_
_entity_poly.entity_id
_entity_poly.type
_entity_poly.pdbx_seq_one_letter_code
_entity_poly.pdbx_strand_id
1 'polypeptide(L)'
;MTNEQINQFMGDIMGCFSCVNEKDAWKVRLSREYEDTKIRYERLHAANVNRKANDNTRPCEAPSYDVKEANLLDRQEKVMRDYLDILEMRMALANIPF
;
A
#
# COMPACT_ATOMS: atom_id res chain seq x y z
N MET A 1 -1.48 29.23 -3.62
CA MET A 1 -1.12 28.88 -3.66
C MET A 1 -0.58 28.64 -3.82
N THR A 2 -0.60 28.68 -3.96
CA THR A 2 -0.18 28.25 -4.39
C THR A 2 0.17 27.46 -4.19
N ASN A 3 0.18 27.04 -4.26
CA ASN A 3 0.48 26.22 -4.34
C ASN A 3 1.19 25.90 -3.90
N GLU A 4 1.58 26.19 -3.31
CA GLU A 4 2.27 25.82 -2.94
C GLU A 4 2.40 25.14 -2.08
N GLN A 5 2.12 24.74 -1.83
CA GLN A 5 2.23 24.08 -1.39
C GLN A 5 2.05 23.04 -1.23
N ILE A 6 1.71 22.71 -1.29
CA ILE A 6 1.56 21.88 -1.41
C ILE A 6 1.70 21.07 -1.33
N ASN A 7 1.87 21.02 -1.04
CA ASN A 7 2.11 20.39 -1.26
C ASN A 7 2.57 19.80 -0.95
N GLN A 8 2.96 20.03 -0.21
CA GLN A 8 3.43 19.52 -0.12
C GLN A 8 3.74 18.61 -0.12
N PHE A 9 4.15 18.34 0.22
CA PHE A 9 4.24 17.23 -0.44
C PHE A 9 3.22 16.32 -0.53
N MET A 10 2.72 16.52 -0.31
CA MET A 10 1.98 16.19 -0.42
C MET A 10 1.20 16.33 -0.21
N GLY A 11 0.94 16.80 0.01
CA GLY A 11 0.26 17.22 -0.03
C GLY A 11 -0.15 17.43 -0.66
N ASP A 12 0.00 17.60 -0.97
CA ASP A 12 -0.15 17.85 -1.69
C ASP A 12 0.08 17.65 -2.34
N ILE A 13 0.41 17.54 -2.06
CA ILE A 13 0.65 17.57 -3.01
C ILE A 13 0.04 17.33 -3.71
N MET A 14 -0.57 17.23 -3.55
CA MET A 14 -1.15 17.08 -4.26
C MET A 14 -1.43 17.77 -5.14
N GLY A 15 -1.92 18.11 -5.17
CA GLY A 15 -2.46 18.93 -6.18
C GLY A 15 -1.51 19.74 -6.97
N CYS A 16 -0.36 19.89 -6.51
CA CYS A 16 0.64 20.72 -7.15
C CYS A 16 1.54 19.96 -8.10
N PHE A 17 0.94 19.17 -8.95
CA PHE A 17 1.66 18.39 -9.94
C PHE A 17 2.46 19.29 -10.87
N SER A 18 1.89 20.43 -11.22
CA SER A 18 2.56 21.38 -12.08
C SER A 18 3.81 21.98 -11.44
N CYS A 19 3.95 21.85 -10.14
CA CYS A 19 5.12 22.36 -9.42
C CYS A 19 6.25 21.35 -9.37
N VAL A 20 6.03 20.12 -9.85
CA VAL A 20 7.02 19.07 -9.80
C VAL A 20 7.92 19.17 -11.02
N ASN A 21 9.23 19.27 -10.77
CA ASN A 21 10.22 19.27 -11.82
C ASN A 21 10.18 17.91 -12.54
N GLU A 22 10.37 17.93 -13.84
CA GLU A 22 10.36 16.69 -14.62
C GLU A 22 11.38 15.70 -14.13
N LYS A 23 12.52 16.15 -13.65
CA LYS A 23 13.56 15.29 -13.09
C LYS A 23 13.07 14.58 -11.84
N ASP A 24 12.14 15.15 -11.11
CA ASP A 24 11.64 14.60 -9.86
C ASP A 24 10.27 13.95 -10.00
N ALA A 25 9.73 13.90 -11.22
CA ALA A 25 8.42 13.30 -11.44
C ALA A 25 8.39 11.84 -11.02
N TRP A 26 9.49 11.11 -11.19
CA TRP A 26 9.56 9.71 -10.79
C TRP A 26 9.46 9.55 -9.27
N LYS A 27 9.93 10.55 -8.51
CA LYS A 27 9.81 10.50 -7.05
C LYS A 27 8.35 10.63 -6.63
N VAL A 28 7.60 11.48 -7.30
CA VAL A 28 6.17 11.63 -7.01
C VAL A 28 5.45 10.32 -7.33
N ARG A 29 5.77 9.70 -8.46
CA ARG A 29 5.16 8.43 -8.84
C ARG A 29 5.51 7.33 -7.85
N LEU A 30 6.76 7.29 -7.40
CA LEU A 30 7.21 6.31 -6.43
C LEU A 30 6.46 6.47 -5.10
N SER A 31 6.37 7.70 -4.62
CA SER A 31 5.64 7.99 -3.38
C SER A 31 4.17 7.60 -3.49
N ARG A 32 3.55 7.89 -4.63
CA ARG A 32 2.15 7.55 -4.86
C ARG A 32 1.94 6.04 -4.94
N GLU A 33 2.85 5.35 -5.61
CA GLU A 33 2.77 3.89 -5.69
C GLU A 33 2.89 3.27 -4.30
N TYR A 34 3.79 3.79 -3.47
CA TYR A 34 3.93 3.31 -2.11
C TYR A 34 2.64 3.51 -1.31
N GLU A 35 2.06 4.71 -1.36
CA GLU A 35 0.84 4.99 -0.60
C GLU A 35 -0.32 4.10 -1.04
N ASP A 36 -0.52 3.97 -2.34
CA ASP A 36 -1.62 3.17 -2.87
C ASP A 36 -1.45 1.70 -2.49
N THR A 37 -0.24 1.18 -2.62
CA THR A 37 0.04 -0.22 -2.32
C THR A 37 -0.10 -0.47 -0.82
N LYS A 38 0.35 0.47 0.01
CA LYS A 38 0.23 0.35 1.46
C LYS A 38 -1.23 0.25 1.90
N ILE A 39 -2.09 1.09 1.33
CA ILE A 39 -3.51 1.06 1.64
C ILE A 39 -4.12 -0.30 1.25
N ARG A 40 -3.80 -0.78 0.06
CA ARG A 40 -4.31 -2.08 -0.40
C ARG A 40 -3.79 -3.22 0.47
N TYR A 41 -2.51 -3.16 0.85
CA TYR A 41 -1.93 -4.17 1.72
C TYR A 41 -2.63 -4.20 3.07
N GLU A 42 -2.86 -3.04 3.68
CA GLU A 42 -3.48 -2.98 5.00
C GLU A 42 -4.91 -3.51 4.97
N ARG A 43 -5.64 -3.23 3.90
CA ARG A 43 -7.00 -3.75 3.74
C ARG A 43 -7.00 -5.26 3.58
N LEU A 44 -6.09 -5.79 2.78
CA LEU A 44 -5.98 -7.22 2.56
C LEU A 44 -5.55 -7.92 3.84
N HIS A 45 -4.57 -7.36 4.54
CA HIS A 45 -4.11 -7.91 5.81
C HIS A 45 -5.27 -8.00 6.81
N ALA A 46 -6.03 -6.92 6.95
CA ALA A 46 -7.17 -6.91 7.89
C ALA A 46 -8.22 -7.94 7.50
N ALA A 47 -8.52 -8.07 6.21
CA ALA A 47 -9.49 -9.06 5.74
C ALA A 47 -9.00 -10.48 6.03
N ASN A 48 -7.71 -10.75 5.82
CA ASN A 48 -7.15 -12.07 6.08
C ASN A 48 -7.16 -12.40 7.58
N VAL A 49 -6.84 -11.41 8.42
CA VAL A 49 -6.89 -11.59 9.87
C VAL A 49 -8.31 -11.92 10.32
N ASN A 50 -9.30 -11.17 9.82
CA ASN A 50 -10.70 -11.41 10.19
C ASN A 50 -11.15 -12.79 9.74
N ARG A 51 -10.78 -13.23 8.54
CA ARG A 51 -11.13 -14.54 8.05
C ARG A 51 -10.57 -15.65 8.95
N LYS A 52 -9.29 -15.51 9.31
CA LYS A 52 -8.63 -16.51 10.16
C LYS A 52 -9.21 -16.53 11.57
N ALA A 53 -9.56 -15.36 12.09
CA ALA A 53 -10.19 -15.29 13.42
C ALA A 53 -11.55 -15.97 13.43
N ASN A 54 -12.35 -15.75 12.39
CA ASN A 54 -13.66 -16.40 12.27
C ASN A 54 -13.51 -17.90 12.12
N ASP A 55 -12.50 -18.33 11.37
CA ASP A 55 -12.23 -19.75 11.18
C ASP A 55 -11.91 -20.42 12.51
N ASN A 56 -11.10 -19.76 13.32
CA ASN A 56 -10.70 -20.31 14.62
C ASN A 56 -11.87 -20.41 15.60
N THR A 57 -12.86 -19.55 15.47
CA THR A 57 -14.02 -19.57 16.37
C THR A 57 -15.09 -20.55 15.93
N ARG A 58 -14.96 -21.15 14.74
CA ARG A 58 -15.94 -22.08 14.19
C ARG A 58 -15.23 -23.30 13.62
N PRO A 59 -14.46 -24.02 14.44
CA PRO A 59 -13.61 -25.11 13.93
C PRO A 59 -14.37 -26.31 13.43
N CYS A 60 -15.65 -26.46 13.80
CA CYS A 60 -16.45 -27.63 13.42
C CYS A 60 -17.30 -27.37 12.18
N GLU A 61 -17.20 -26.20 11.60
CA GLU A 61 -18.02 -25.83 10.43
C GLU A 61 -17.14 -25.71 9.19
N ALA A 62 -17.74 -25.96 8.05
CA ALA A 62 -17.06 -25.72 6.79
C ALA A 62 -16.77 -24.23 6.64
N PRO A 63 -15.62 -23.87 6.02
CA PRO A 63 -15.31 -22.47 5.80
C PRO A 63 -16.39 -21.79 4.97
N SER A 64 -16.68 -20.54 5.29
CA SER A 64 -17.66 -19.74 4.56
C SER A 64 -17.05 -19.08 3.33
N TYR A 65 -15.85 -19.46 2.96
CA TYR A 65 -15.09 -18.86 1.85
C TYR A 65 -14.43 -19.96 1.04
N ASP A 66 -14.02 -19.61 -0.17
CA ASP A 66 -13.28 -20.53 -1.03
C ASP A 66 -11.85 -20.66 -0.50
N VAL A 67 -11.46 -21.88 -0.16
CA VAL A 67 -10.12 -22.15 0.42
C VAL A 67 -9.02 -21.81 -0.59
N LYS A 68 -9.25 -22.08 -1.87
CA LYS A 68 -8.25 -21.75 -2.90
C LYS A 68 -8.06 -20.25 -3.00
N GLU A 69 -9.15 -19.51 -2.98
CA GLU A 69 -9.07 -18.05 -3.02
C GLU A 69 -8.38 -17.53 -1.78
N ALA A 70 -8.70 -18.09 -0.61
CA ALA A 70 -8.05 -17.68 0.64
C ALA A 70 -6.55 -17.89 0.60
N ASN A 71 -6.09 -19.00 0.05
CA ASN A 71 -4.66 -19.27 -0.08
C ASN A 71 -3.98 -18.26 -1.00
N LEU A 72 -4.65 -17.89 -2.08
CA LEU A 72 -4.11 -16.89 -2.99
C LEU A 72 -4.04 -15.50 -2.33
N LEU A 73 -5.06 -15.18 -1.52
CA LEU A 73 -5.06 -13.90 -0.80
C LEU A 73 -3.94 -13.84 0.23
N ASP A 74 -3.65 -14.95 0.91
CA ASP A 74 -2.52 -15.00 1.83
C ASP A 74 -1.19 -14.79 1.11
N ARG A 75 -1.05 -15.41 -0.07
CA ARG A 75 0.17 -15.23 -0.87
C ARG A 75 0.27 -13.81 -1.39
N GLN A 76 -0.85 -13.24 -1.80
CA GLN A 76 -0.87 -11.86 -2.28
C GLN A 76 -0.43 -10.90 -1.17
N GLU A 77 -0.89 -11.14 0.05
CA GLU A 77 -0.49 -10.32 1.19
C GLU A 77 1.03 -10.34 1.36
N LYS A 78 1.64 -11.52 1.30
CA LYS A 78 3.08 -11.66 1.45
C LYS A 78 3.85 -10.95 0.34
N VAL A 79 3.40 -11.11 -0.88
CA VAL A 79 4.05 -10.47 -2.03
C VAL A 79 3.95 -8.95 -1.92
N MET A 80 2.79 -8.47 -1.48
CA MET A 80 2.61 -7.03 -1.30
C MET A 80 3.51 -6.49 -0.18
N ARG A 81 3.70 -7.27 0.90
CA ARG A 81 4.62 -6.86 1.96
C ARG A 81 6.05 -6.74 1.43
N ASP A 82 6.48 -7.73 0.66
CA ASP A 82 7.81 -7.70 0.05
C ASP A 82 7.96 -6.52 -0.90
N TYR A 83 6.93 -6.25 -1.68
CA TYR A 83 6.94 -5.12 -2.60
C TYR A 83 7.04 -3.80 -1.85
N LEU A 84 6.30 -3.66 -0.75
CA LEU A 84 6.38 -2.46 0.08
C LEU A 84 7.77 -2.28 0.66
N ASP A 85 8.42 -3.36 1.08
CA ASP A 85 9.80 -3.28 1.57
C ASP A 85 10.73 -2.72 0.49
N ILE A 86 10.56 -3.16 -0.74
CA ILE A 86 11.37 -2.67 -1.85
C ILE A 86 11.10 -1.19 -2.09
N LEU A 87 9.82 -0.80 -2.08
CA LEU A 87 9.46 0.61 -2.28
C LEU A 87 10.05 1.49 -1.18
N GLU A 88 9.99 1.01 0.07
CA GLU A 88 10.56 1.76 1.19
C GLU A 88 12.06 1.97 1.02
N MET A 89 12.77 0.93 0.59
CA MET A 89 14.21 1.05 0.33
C MET A 89 14.49 2.02 -0.80
N ARG A 90 13.68 1.98 -1.86
CA ARG A 90 13.84 2.91 -2.97
C ARG A 90 13.59 4.34 -2.53
N MET A 91 12.57 4.54 -1.68
CA MET A 91 12.27 5.87 -1.16
C MET A 91 13.40 6.38 -0.25
N ALA A 92 13.94 5.50 0.58
CA ALA A 92 15.07 5.86 1.43
C ALA A 92 16.27 6.29 0.61
N LEU A 93 16.58 5.55 -0.46
CA LEU A 93 17.69 5.91 -1.35
C LEU A 93 17.45 7.23 -2.06
N ALA A 94 16.21 7.59 -2.29
CA ALA A 94 15.85 8.84 -2.95
C ALA A 94 15.62 9.98 -1.96
N ASN A 95 15.81 9.71 -0.66
CA ASN A 95 15.59 10.69 0.41
C ASN A 95 14.14 11.18 0.45
N ILE A 96 13.20 10.27 0.19
CA ILE A 96 11.77 10.56 0.27
C ILE A 96 11.26 10.01 1.60
N PRO A 97 10.64 10.84 2.46
CA PRO A 97 10.09 10.33 3.72
C PRO A 97 8.85 9.47 3.48
N PHE A 98 8.64 8.50 4.37
CA PHE A 98 7.46 7.62 4.29
C PHE A 98 6.92 7.22 5.64
#